data_86609a0fa45892f72cc766173e3ad22a
#
_entry.id   86609a0fa45892f72cc766173e3ad22a
#
_cell.length_a   1.000
_cell.length_b   1.000
_cell.length_c   1.000
_cell.angle_alpha   90.00
_cell.angle_beta   90.00
_cell.angle_gamma   90.00
#
_symmetry.space_group_name_H-M   'P 1'
#
loop_
_entity.id
_entity.type
_entity.pdbx_description
1 polymer ?
#
loop_
_entity_poly.entity_id
_entity_poly.type
_entity_poly.pdbx_seq_one_letter_code
_entity_poly.pdbx_strand_id
1 'polypeptide(L)'
;MDNRQKKFDEIKNVAQREYRKLNSVFNPFLSEKINFNAKGLDHIKMKEWNKTRPIGDQFLRLKFLDLAPKILKSTTTLQEFKKTKNFERVRSNGKWNFKAKFVEYYGFIALWNYKIKVKIIVKRVEGGEPFFWSIIPFWKTKNDPILKTTKKVFHEGDLEID
;
A
#
# COMPACT_ATOMS: atom_id res chain seq x y z
N MET A 1 20.08 -9.86 21.22
CA MET A 1 19.11 -9.39 20.23
C MET A 1 18.11 -8.48 20.93
N ASP A 2 17.91 -7.29 20.43
CA ASP A 2 16.96 -6.33 21.01
C ASP A 2 15.53 -6.91 20.91
N ASN A 3 14.78 -6.77 21.98
CA ASN A 3 13.40 -7.24 22.08
C ASN A 3 12.49 -6.62 21.01
N ARG A 4 12.83 -5.40 20.56
CA ARG A 4 12.12 -4.71 19.47
C ARG A 4 12.35 -5.38 18.12
N GLN A 5 13.57 -5.80 17.83
CA GLN A 5 13.91 -6.48 16.59
C GLN A 5 13.18 -7.82 16.50
N LYS A 6 13.17 -8.58 17.57
CA LYS A 6 12.46 -9.87 17.64
C LYS A 6 10.96 -9.70 17.36
N LYS A 7 10.33 -8.71 17.99
CA LYS A 7 8.90 -8.42 17.79
C LYS A 7 8.61 -7.97 16.34
N PHE A 8 9.50 -7.19 15.76
CA PHE A 8 9.38 -6.79 14.35
C PHE A 8 9.45 -7.99 13.42
N ASP A 9 10.42 -8.88 13.62
CA ASP A 9 10.61 -10.06 12.79
C ASP A 9 9.41 -11.02 12.88
N GLU A 10 8.83 -11.20 14.08
CA GLU A 10 7.62 -11.99 14.28
C GLU A 10 6.43 -11.43 13.47
N ILE A 11 6.16 -10.13 13.59
CA ILE A 11 5.07 -9.47 12.86
C ILE A 11 5.30 -9.52 11.36
N LYS A 12 6.52 -9.26 10.91
CA LYS A 12 6.89 -9.34 9.51
C LYS A 12 6.66 -10.73 8.92
N ASN A 13 7.08 -11.77 9.62
CA ASN A 13 6.93 -13.15 9.16
C ASN A 13 5.45 -13.55 9.06
N VAL A 14 4.65 -13.21 10.06
CA VAL A 14 3.20 -13.47 10.06
C VAL A 14 2.52 -12.71 8.93
N ALA A 15 2.78 -11.41 8.81
CA ALA A 15 2.15 -10.58 7.79
C ALA A 15 2.50 -11.04 6.37
N GLN A 16 3.75 -11.37 6.10
CA GLN A 16 4.17 -11.89 4.80
C GLN A 16 3.54 -13.23 4.46
N ARG A 17 3.44 -14.11 5.42
CA ARG A 17 2.80 -15.43 5.25
C ARG A 17 1.33 -15.27 4.92
N GLU A 18 0.61 -14.46 5.67
CA GLU A 18 -0.83 -14.22 5.44
C GLU A 18 -1.06 -13.49 4.10
N TYR A 19 -0.22 -12.52 3.76
CA TYR A 19 -0.30 -11.81 2.49
C TYR A 19 -0.16 -12.76 1.28
N ARG A 20 0.77 -13.69 1.34
CA ARG A 20 1.00 -14.66 0.24
C ARG A 20 -0.17 -15.61 0.00
N LYS A 21 -1.07 -15.76 0.97
CA LYS A 21 -2.31 -16.53 0.81
C LYS A 21 -3.41 -15.75 0.11
N LEU A 22 -3.27 -14.41 0.00
CA LEU A 22 -4.24 -13.57 -0.68
C LEU A 22 -4.06 -13.69 -2.19
N ASN A 23 -5.17 -13.80 -2.93
CA ASN A 23 -5.16 -13.77 -4.39
C ASN A 23 -5.65 -12.42 -4.89
N SER A 24 -6.95 -12.20 -4.78
CA SER A 24 -7.59 -10.95 -5.20
C SER A 24 -8.87 -10.71 -4.42
N VAL A 25 -9.33 -9.46 -4.40
CA VAL A 25 -10.63 -9.08 -3.87
C VAL A 25 -11.35 -8.22 -4.88
N PHE A 26 -12.66 -8.36 -4.98
CA PHE A 26 -13.49 -7.49 -5.80
C PHE A 26 -13.65 -6.14 -5.12
N ASN A 27 -13.35 -5.06 -5.86
CA ASN A 27 -13.53 -3.70 -5.38
C ASN A 27 -14.77 -3.06 -6.02
N PRO A 28 -15.76 -2.62 -5.22
CA PRO A 28 -17.00 -2.07 -5.76
C PRO A 28 -16.81 -0.77 -6.55
N PHE A 29 -15.86 0.08 -6.16
CA PHE A 29 -15.60 1.34 -6.88
C PHE A 29 -15.03 1.09 -8.28
N LEU A 30 -13.99 0.26 -8.38
CA LEU A 30 -13.38 -0.07 -9.66
C LEU A 30 -14.21 -1.06 -10.48
N SER A 31 -15.13 -1.79 -9.86
CA SER A 31 -15.86 -2.92 -10.45
C SER A 31 -14.94 -3.98 -11.04
N GLU A 32 -13.80 -4.19 -10.41
CA GLU A 32 -12.75 -5.12 -10.82
C GLU A 32 -12.13 -5.81 -9.61
N LYS A 33 -11.45 -6.91 -9.86
CA LYS A 33 -10.62 -7.58 -8.87
C LYS A 33 -9.29 -6.85 -8.72
N ILE A 34 -8.91 -6.61 -7.46
CA ILE A 34 -7.61 -6.06 -7.11
C ILE A 34 -6.72 -7.22 -6.67
N ASN A 35 -5.58 -7.39 -7.33
CA ASN A 35 -4.64 -8.46 -7.04
C ASN A 35 -3.71 -8.08 -5.89
N PHE A 36 -3.34 -9.06 -5.09
CA PHE A 36 -2.30 -8.93 -4.04
C PHE A 36 -1.06 -9.69 -4.52
N ASN A 37 -0.07 -8.98 -5.04
CA ASN A 37 1.14 -9.55 -5.64
C ASN A 37 2.41 -9.14 -4.88
N ALA A 38 3.54 -9.70 -5.30
CA ALA A 38 4.84 -9.42 -4.68
C ALA A 38 5.25 -7.94 -4.74
N LYS A 39 4.85 -7.21 -5.78
CA LYS A 39 5.18 -5.78 -5.93
C LYS A 39 4.59 -4.93 -4.80
N GLY A 40 3.36 -5.20 -4.40
CA GLY A 40 2.73 -4.52 -3.26
C GLY A 40 3.46 -4.81 -1.94
N LEU A 41 3.79 -6.07 -1.70
CA LEU A 41 4.54 -6.46 -0.50
C LEU A 41 5.94 -5.82 -0.47
N ASP A 42 6.62 -5.77 -1.60
CA ASP A 42 7.93 -5.12 -1.70
C ASP A 42 7.83 -3.62 -1.42
N HIS A 43 6.80 -2.96 -1.92
CA HIS A 43 6.60 -1.53 -1.67
C HIS A 43 6.31 -1.21 -0.20
N ILE A 44 5.73 -2.11 0.55
CA ILE A 44 5.57 -1.98 2.01
C ILE A 44 6.94 -1.87 2.71
N LYS A 45 7.94 -2.60 2.22
CA LYS A 45 9.29 -2.64 2.80
C LYS A 45 10.21 -1.57 2.21
N MET A 46 10.03 -1.21 0.95
CA MET A 46 10.90 -0.30 0.20
C MET A 46 10.12 0.94 -0.23
N LYS A 47 10.70 2.12 -0.01
CA LYS A 47 10.09 3.39 -0.42
C LYS A 47 10.26 3.64 -1.93
N GLU A 48 11.47 3.42 -2.39
CA GLU A 48 11.90 3.55 -3.78
C GLU A 48 12.87 2.42 -4.11
N TRP A 49 13.27 2.33 -5.36
CA TRP A 49 14.40 1.48 -5.74
C TRP A 49 15.61 1.78 -4.84
N ASN A 50 16.12 0.82 -4.13
CA ASN A 50 17.26 0.91 -3.20
C ASN A 50 17.05 1.70 -1.90
N LYS A 51 15.84 2.14 -1.58
CA LYS A 51 15.57 2.79 -0.30
C LYS A 51 14.64 1.96 0.57
N THR A 52 15.20 1.37 1.60
CA THR A 52 14.41 0.66 2.63
C THR A 52 13.65 1.68 3.48
N ARG A 53 12.37 1.43 3.75
CA ARG A 53 11.61 2.23 4.70
C ARG A 53 12.17 2.07 6.11
N PRO A 54 12.11 3.11 6.95
CA PRO A 54 12.43 2.97 8.37
C PRO A 54 11.66 1.82 9.01
N ILE A 55 12.28 1.11 9.96
CA ILE A 55 11.68 -0.06 10.62
C ILE A 55 10.32 0.26 11.25
N GLY A 56 10.18 1.43 11.88
CA GLY A 56 8.92 1.87 12.46
C GLY A 56 7.78 2.01 11.44
N ASP A 57 8.08 2.55 10.25
CA ASP A 57 7.13 2.67 9.16
C ASP A 57 6.75 1.29 8.60
N GLN A 58 7.73 0.43 8.36
CA GLN A 58 7.45 -0.95 7.95
C GLN A 58 6.59 -1.70 8.97
N PHE A 59 6.89 -1.56 10.25
CA PHE A 59 6.16 -2.19 11.34
C PHE A 59 4.69 -1.82 11.33
N LEU A 60 4.37 -0.53 11.21
CA LEU A 60 2.99 -0.05 11.17
C LEU A 60 2.24 -0.57 9.96
N ARG A 61 2.86 -0.54 8.79
CA ARG A 61 2.25 -1.04 7.56
C ARG A 61 2.01 -2.54 7.61
N LEU A 62 2.98 -3.30 8.07
CA LEU A 62 2.86 -4.76 8.20
C LEU A 62 1.82 -5.17 9.25
N LYS A 63 1.75 -4.44 10.36
CA LYS A 63 0.78 -4.70 11.43
C LYS A 63 -0.67 -4.58 10.95
N PHE A 64 -0.95 -3.65 10.05
CA PHE A 64 -2.31 -3.38 9.54
C PHE A 64 -2.57 -3.92 8.14
N LEU A 65 -1.63 -4.66 7.58
CA LEU A 65 -1.73 -5.18 6.21
C LEU A 65 -2.97 -6.06 5.98
N ASP A 66 -3.41 -6.78 6.98
CA ASP A 66 -4.61 -7.63 6.94
C ASP A 66 -5.92 -6.84 6.74
N LEU A 67 -5.92 -5.53 7.02
CA LEU A 67 -7.07 -4.66 6.76
C LEU A 67 -7.25 -4.34 5.28
N ALA A 68 -6.20 -4.42 4.48
CA ALA A 68 -6.25 -4.04 3.07
C ALA A 68 -7.33 -4.80 2.27
N PRO A 69 -7.39 -6.14 2.30
CA PRO A 69 -8.45 -6.85 1.58
C PRO A 69 -9.84 -6.54 2.13
N LYS A 70 -10.00 -6.37 3.43
CA LYS A 70 -11.27 -6.07 4.07
C LYS A 70 -11.82 -4.71 3.65
N ILE A 71 -10.97 -3.68 3.65
CA ILE A 71 -11.34 -2.31 3.26
C ILE A 71 -11.61 -2.25 1.76
N LEU A 72 -10.73 -2.79 0.92
CA LEU A 72 -10.90 -2.77 -0.53
C LEU A 72 -12.17 -3.49 -1.00
N LYS A 73 -12.57 -4.53 -0.30
CA LYS A 73 -13.80 -5.27 -0.59
C LYS A 73 -15.08 -4.46 -0.35
N SER A 74 -15.04 -3.49 0.53
CA SER A 74 -16.21 -2.69 0.93
C SER A 74 -16.21 -1.24 0.44
N THR A 75 -15.12 -0.78 -0.18
CA THR A 75 -14.95 0.64 -0.56
C THR A 75 -15.68 0.95 -1.85
N THR A 76 -16.62 1.92 -1.79
CA THR A 76 -17.45 2.38 -2.91
C THR A 76 -17.08 3.77 -3.41
N THR A 77 -16.18 4.48 -2.74
CA THR A 77 -15.77 5.86 -3.05
C THR A 77 -14.25 5.98 -3.12
N LEU A 78 -13.78 6.88 -3.97
CA LEU A 78 -12.37 7.20 -4.16
C LEU A 78 -12.08 8.58 -3.59
N GLN A 79 -11.01 8.72 -2.81
CA GLN A 79 -10.61 9.97 -2.20
C GLN A 79 -9.45 10.64 -2.92
N GLU A 80 -8.51 9.85 -3.45
CA GLU A 80 -7.33 10.39 -4.15
C GLU A 80 -7.07 9.62 -5.44
N PHE A 81 -6.59 10.33 -6.46
CA PHE A 81 -6.23 9.76 -7.75
C PHE A 81 -4.99 10.46 -8.31
N LYS A 82 -4.08 9.67 -8.86
CA LYS A 82 -2.91 10.18 -9.60
C LYS A 82 -2.72 9.36 -10.87
N LYS A 83 -2.58 10.04 -12.00
CA LYS A 83 -2.15 9.42 -13.25
C LYS A 83 -0.84 10.04 -13.68
N THR A 84 0.14 9.21 -13.97
CA THR A 84 1.48 9.64 -14.37
C THR A 84 2.00 8.73 -15.49
N LYS A 85 3.06 9.16 -16.14
CA LYS A 85 3.76 8.38 -17.16
C LYS A 85 5.12 7.98 -16.61
N ASN A 86 5.32 6.69 -16.43
CA ASN A 86 6.55 6.14 -15.87
C ASN A 86 7.18 5.12 -16.80
N PHE A 87 8.48 4.91 -16.63
CA PHE A 87 9.16 3.78 -17.25
C PHE A 87 8.93 2.53 -16.39
N GLU A 88 8.16 1.60 -16.93
CA GLU A 88 7.86 0.34 -16.27
C GLU A 88 8.64 -0.81 -16.93
N ARG A 89 9.07 -1.74 -16.08
CA ARG A 89 9.75 -2.94 -16.54
C ARG A 89 8.74 -3.92 -17.14
N VAL A 90 8.90 -4.25 -18.42
CA VAL A 90 7.99 -5.10 -19.18
C VAL A 90 8.75 -6.25 -19.79
N ARG A 91 8.17 -7.45 -19.74
CA ARG A 91 8.72 -8.60 -20.45
C ARG A 91 8.11 -8.69 -21.83
N SER A 92 8.95 -8.67 -22.87
CA SER A 92 8.57 -8.82 -24.27
C SER A 92 9.56 -9.72 -24.97
N ASN A 93 9.07 -10.72 -25.71
CA ASN A 93 9.89 -11.71 -26.44
C ASN A 93 10.95 -12.40 -25.57
N GLY A 94 10.58 -12.74 -24.31
CA GLY A 94 11.49 -13.39 -23.36
C GLY A 94 12.53 -12.46 -22.72
N LYS A 95 12.57 -11.18 -23.08
CA LYS A 95 13.51 -10.18 -22.55
C LYS A 95 12.79 -9.13 -21.72
N TRP A 96 13.48 -8.64 -20.67
CA TRP A 96 13.01 -7.52 -19.87
C TRP A 96 13.46 -6.21 -20.48
N ASN A 97 12.50 -5.30 -20.72
CA ASN A 97 12.73 -3.95 -21.24
C ASN A 97 11.99 -2.93 -20.41
N PHE A 98 12.46 -1.67 -20.44
CA PHE A 98 11.72 -0.55 -19.88
C PHE A 98 10.91 0.12 -20.98
N LYS A 99 9.60 0.29 -20.73
CA LYS A 99 8.70 1.03 -21.62
C LYS A 99 8.01 2.15 -20.86
N ALA A 100 7.84 3.31 -21.51
CA ALA A 100 7.01 4.37 -20.99
C ALA A 100 5.55 3.94 -21.01
N LYS A 101 4.90 3.91 -19.86
CA LYS A 101 3.48 3.55 -19.70
C LYS A 101 2.77 4.52 -18.79
N PHE A 102 1.48 4.73 -19.03
CA PHE A 102 0.63 5.40 -18.06
C PHE A 102 0.42 4.51 -16.85
N VAL A 103 0.49 5.12 -15.67
CA VAL A 103 0.29 4.45 -14.39
C VAL A 103 -0.76 5.23 -13.62
N GLU A 104 -1.74 4.53 -13.09
CA GLU A 104 -2.81 5.08 -12.27
C GLU A 104 -2.65 4.61 -10.83
N TYR A 105 -2.82 5.54 -9.91
CA TYR A 105 -2.83 5.29 -8.47
C TYR A 105 -4.15 5.73 -7.89
N TYR A 106 -4.79 4.85 -7.12
CA TYR A 106 -6.07 5.06 -6.47
C TYR A 106 -5.88 5.04 -4.96
N GLY A 107 -6.21 6.13 -4.29
CA GLY A 107 -6.14 6.23 -2.84
C GLY A 107 -7.51 6.11 -2.20
N PHE A 108 -7.73 5.04 -1.45
CA PHE A 108 -8.95 4.79 -0.69
C PHE A 108 -8.70 5.07 0.79
N ILE A 109 -9.49 5.95 1.38
CA ILE A 109 -9.39 6.33 2.79
C ILE A 109 -10.58 5.78 3.54
N ALA A 110 -10.34 4.99 4.59
CA ALA A 110 -11.37 4.44 5.43
C ALA A 110 -11.09 4.68 6.91
N LEU A 111 -12.14 4.80 7.70
CA LEU A 111 -12.06 4.84 9.15
C LEU A 111 -12.36 3.44 9.67
N TRP A 112 -11.36 2.82 10.31
CA TRP A 112 -11.49 1.49 10.90
C TRP A 112 -11.68 1.58 12.41
N ASN A 113 -12.73 0.93 12.91
CA ASN A 113 -13.07 0.92 14.35
C ASN A 113 -13.19 2.31 14.98
N TYR A 114 -13.58 3.33 14.20
CA TYR A 114 -13.74 4.72 14.63
C TYR A 114 -12.47 5.40 15.19
N LYS A 115 -11.35 4.70 15.27
CA LYS A 115 -10.10 5.17 15.87
C LYS A 115 -8.94 5.28 14.89
N ILE A 116 -8.89 4.39 13.89
CA ILE A 116 -7.78 4.30 12.97
C ILE A 116 -8.24 4.72 11.60
N LYS A 117 -7.61 5.74 11.05
CA LYS A 117 -7.74 6.12 9.66
C LYS A 117 -6.71 5.36 8.83
N VAL A 118 -7.15 4.75 7.75
CA VAL A 118 -6.29 3.94 6.89
C VAL A 118 -6.43 4.41 5.46
N LYS A 119 -5.30 4.65 4.81
CA LYS A 119 -5.23 4.90 3.37
C LYS A 119 -4.67 3.66 2.69
N ILE A 120 -5.39 3.17 1.71
CA ILE A 120 -4.95 2.06 0.87
C ILE A 120 -4.74 2.56 -0.54
N ILE A 121 -3.59 2.24 -1.12
CA ILE A 121 -3.23 2.64 -2.46
C ILE A 121 -3.25 1.41 -3.37
N VAL A 122 -3.93 1.56 -4.49
CA VAL A 122 -4.00 0.58 -5.57
C VAL A 122 -3.30 1.16 -6.79
N LYS A 123 -2.49 0.37 -7.45
CA LYS A 123 -1.74 0.75 -8.66
C LYS A 123 -2.27 -0.02 -9.86
N ARG A 124 -2.39 0.65 -10.99
CA ARG A 124 -2.63 0.02 -12.29
C ARG A 124 -1.62 0.54 -13.30
N VAL A 125 -0.94 -0.37 -13.96
CA VAL A 125 -0.07 -0.05 -15.11
C VAL A 125 -0.89 -0.23 -16.38
N GLU A 126 -0.72 0.65 -17.35
CA GLU A 126 -1.40 0.58 -18.66
C GLU A 126 -1.32 -0.83 -19.25
N GLY A 127 -2.48 -1.36 -19.63
CA GLY A 127 -2.62 -2.72 -20.16
C GLY A 127 -2.64 -3.83 -19.10
N GLY A 128 -2.57 -3.49 -17.81
CA GLY A 128 -2.58 -4.45 -16.71
C GLY A 128 -3.80 -4.34 -15.82
N GLU A 129 -3.89 -5.27 -14.89
CA GLU A 129 -4.92 -5.30 -13.86
C GLU A 129 -4.51 -4.48 -12.64
N PRO A 130 -5.47 -3.92 -11.88
CA PRO A 130 -5.15 -3.21 -10.64
C PRO A 130 -4.60 -4.18 -9.59
N PHE A 131 -3.65 -3.69 -8.81
CA PHE A 131 -3.07 -4.45 -7.70
C PHE A 131 -2.81 -3.58 -6.48
N PHE A 132 -2.81 -4.20 -5.32
CA PHE A 132 -2.48 -3.55 -4.06
C PHE A 132 -1.04 -3.00 -4.11
N TRP A 133 -0.90 -1.72 -3.73
CA TRP A 133 0.39 -1.03 -3.74
C TRP A 133 0.89 -0.69 -2.35
N SER A 134 0.03 -0.13 -1.50
CA SER A 134 0.46 0.30 -0.16
C SER A 134 -0.69 0.42 0.82
N ILE A 135 -0.36 0.42 2.10
CA ILE A 135 -1.26 0.73 3.20
C ILE A 135 -0.57 1.68 4.19
N ILE A 136 -1.27 2.72 4.60
CA ILE A 136 -0.78 3.73 5.53
C ILE A 136 -1.80 3.90 6.64
N PRO A 137 -1.59 3.29 7.82
CA PRO A 137 -2.43 3.52 8.98
C PRO A 137 -1.99 4.75 9.77
N PHE A 138 -2.94 5.46 10.37
CA PHE A 138 -2.65 6.49 11.35
C PHE A 138 -3.82 6.67 12.33
N TRP A 139 -3.50 7.13 13.54
CA TRP A 139 -4.46 7.28 14.61
C TRP A 139 -4.89 8.74 14.80
N LYS A 140 -6.16 8.93 15.14
CA LYS A 140 -6.66 10.20 15.68
C LYS A 140 -6.51 10.19 17.18
N THR A 141 -5.45 10.75 17.73
CA THR A 141 -5.42 11.12 19.13
C THR A 141 -5.29 12.63 19.28
N LYS A 142 -6.03 13.20 20.21
CA LYS A 142 -6.09 14.66 20.41
C LYS A 142 -4.76 15.29 20.84
N ASN A 143 -3.81 14.51 21.34
CA ASN A 143 -2.61 14.99 22.03
C ASN A 143 -1.29 14.49 21.45
N ASP A 144 -1.30 13.91 20.27
CA ASP A 144 -0.08 13.39 19.65
C ASP A 144 0.48 14.39 18.62
N PRO A 145 1.64 15.02 18.90
CA PRO A 145 2.28 15.94 17.94
C PRO A 145 2.61 15.29 16.61
N ILE A 146 2.90 13.97 16.62
CA ILE A 146 3.20 13.18 15.43
C ILE A 146 1.97 13.07 14.54
N LEU A 147 0.78 12.98 15.12
CA LEU A 147 -0.47 12.88 14.37
C LEU A 147 -0.89 14.17 13.70
N LYS A 148 -0.57 15.34 14.25
CA LYS A 148 -0.76 16.62 13.57
C LYS A 148 0.10 16.71 12.32
N THR A 149 1.34 16.23 12.39
CA THR A 149 2.28 16.16 11.26
C THR A 149 1.87 15.08 10.26
N THR A 150 1.44 13.92 10.72
CA THR A 150 1.00 12.81 9.88
C THR A 150 -0.31 13.13 9.16
N LYS A 151 -1.24 13.86 9.79
CA LYS A 151 -2.48 14.28 9.14
C LYS A 151 -2.20 15.19 7.93
N LYS A 152 -1.24 16.08 8.04
CA LYS A 152 -0.81 16.98 6.96
C LYS A 152 -0.13 16.18 5.84
N VAL A 153 0.80 15.32 6.18
CA VAL A 153 1.51 14.42 5.25
C VAL A 153 0.55 13.45 4.55
N PHE A 154 -0.47 12.97 5.25
CA PHE A 154 -1.45 12.04 4.71
C PHE A 154 -2.30 12.64 3.58
N HIS A 155 -2.68 13.91 3.69
CA HIS A 155 -3.45 14.60 2.66
C HIS A 155 -2.57 15.21 1.55
N GLU A 156 -1.30 15.45 1.83
CA GLU A 156 -0.33 16.03 0.91
C GLU A 156 0.65 14.97 0.37
N GLY A 157 0.47 13.70 0.71
CA GLY A 157 1.35 12.60 0.31
C GLY A 157 1.31 12.30 -1.19
N ASP A 158 2.34 11.66 -1.67
CA ASP A 158 2.43 11.17 -3.05
C ASP A 158 2.04 9.70 -3.11
N LEU A 159 0.97 9.38 -3.82
CA LEU A 159 0.45 8.01 -3.95
C LEU A 159 1.47 7.02 -4.53
N GLU A 160 2.41 7.49 -5.31
CA GLU A 160 3.45 6.66 -5.89
C GLU A 160 4.50 6.22 -4.85
N ILE A 161 4.84 7.11 -3.93
CA ILE A 161 5.88 6.91 -2.92
C ILE A 161 5.29 6.34 -1.62
N ASP A 162 4.09 6.77 -1.27
CA ASP A 162 3.38 6.33 -0.07
C ASP A 162 3.05 4.85 -0.10
#